data_7ec854c419da8105f9597963c3dca974
#
_entry.id   7ec854c419da8105f9597963c3dca974
#
_cell.length_a   1.000
_cell.length_b   1.000
_cell.length_c   1.000
_cell.angle_alpha   90.00
_cell.angle_beta   90.00
_cell.angle_gamma   90.00
#
_symmetry.space_group_name_H-M   'P 1'
#
loop_
_entity.id
_entity.type
_entity.pdbx_description
1 polymer ?
#
loop_
_entity_poly.entity_id
_entity_poly.type
_entity_poly.pdbx_seq_one_letter_code
_entity_poly.pdbx_strand_id
1 'polypeptide(L)'
;MVYVKVPDMEIPSFQFREIELGESTGTSYRIAGGLKAGEEVVTYGSFTIDAAAQLNNQASMMNKNVKLKKEANDAIPNFQAETPSEFKQQVNDLANAYIQLKDAFVLTDADAAATVAKEVVGKVESTDMTLLKGDAHIYWMQQLNALQAHSKKITELQEVEDQRVQFGFLSESLIAVVQAFGTEGTALYVQHCPMAFDNEGGDWLAKEEQIQNPYFGDKMMKCGLVKKVIQ
;
A
#
# COMPACT_ATOMS: atom_id res chain seq x y z
N MET A 1 12.14 24.59 1.51
CA MET A 1 11.54 23.76 0.46
C MET A 1 11.13 24.65 -0.69
N VAL A 2 11.35 24.24 -1.93
CA VAL A 2 11.06 25.00 -3.14
C VAL A 2 10.60 24.08 -4.27
N TYR A 3 9.93 24.64 -5.26
CA TYR A 3 9.72 24.00 -6.54
C TYR A 3 10.77 24.48 -7.54
N VAL A 4 11.46 23.55 -8.19
CA VAL A 4 12.48 23.79 -9.21
C VAL A 4 11.89 23.38 -10.56
N LYS A 5 12.03 24.24 -11.56
CA LYS A 5 11.59 23.94 -12.92
C LYS A 5 12.47 22.85 -13.52
N VAL A 6 11.86 21.85 -14.12
CA VAL A 6 12.57 20.78 -14.85
C VAL A 6 12.94 21.33 -16.24
N PRO A 7 14.22 21.35 -16.60
CA PRO A 7 14.64 21.83 -17.94
C PRO A 7 14.17 20.85 -19.02
N ASP A 8 14.08 21.37 -20.26
CA ASP A 8 13.87 20.60 -21.51
C ASP A 8 12.52 19.82 -21.60
N MET A 9 11.49 20.25 -20.86
CA MET A 9 10.14 19.69 -20.99
C MET A 9 9.25 20.61 -21.83
N GLU A 10 8.50 20.07 -22.81
CA GLU A 10 7.53 20.83 -23.63
C GLU A 10 6.43 21.49 -22.79
N ILE A 11 6.03 20.84 -21.71
CA ILE A 11 5.08 21.37 -20.73
C ILE A 11 5.88 21.83 -19.51
N PRO A 12 5.66 23.05 -18.98
CA PRO A 12 6.33 23.52 -17.77
C PRO A 12 6.12 22.56 -16.61
N SER A 13 7.16 21.81 -16.25
CA SER A 13 7.14 20.82 -15.18
C SER A 13 7.98 21.29 -14.02
N PHE A 14 7.53 21.02 -12.81
CA PHE A 14 8.17 21.46 -11.56
C PHE A 14 8.41 20.27 -10.65
N GLN A 15 9.60 20.25 -10.03
CA GLN A 15 9.99 19.23 -9.07
C GLN A 15 10.10 19.83 -7.68
N PHE A 16 9.46 19.21 -6.70
CA PHE A 16 9.63 19.53 -5.30
C PHE A 16 11.04 19.17 -4.83
N ARG A 17 11.67 20.09 -4.08
CA ARG A 17 13.03 19.89 -3.54
C ARG A 17 13.21 20.51 -2.17
N GLU A 18 13.87 19.78 -1.29
CA GLU A 18 14.32 20.31 -0.01
C GLU A 18 15.62 21.09 -0.20
N ILE A 19 15.72 22.25 0.48
CA ILE A 19 16.89 23.12 0.46
C ILE A 19 17.35 23.42 1.86
N GLU A 20 18.64 23.58 2.03
CA GLU A 20 19.24 24.06 3.26
C GLU A 20 19.46 25.57 3.16
N LEU A 21 18.89 26.31 4.14
CA LEU A 21 19.06 27.75 4.25
C LEU A 21 20.29 28.04 5.11
N GLY A 22 21.17 28.86 4.59
CA GLY A 22 22.32 29.44 5.32
C GLY A 22 21.99 30.77 5.95
N GLU A 23 22.98 31.67 6.02
CA GLU A 23 22.84 32.97 6.66
C GLU A 23 21.83 33.89 5.96
N SER A 24 21.03 34.60 6.77
CA SER A 24 20.11 35.61 6.28
C SER A 24 20.87 36.91 5.97
N THR A 25 20.62 37.48 4.80
CA THR A 25 21.15 38.77 4.38
C THR A 25 20.12 39.91 4.48
N GLY A 26 19.14 39.74 5.38
CA GLY A 26 18.04 40.69 5.61
C GLY A 26 16.79 40.32 4.81
N THR A 27 16.76 40.62 3.53
CA THR A 27 15.61 40.31 2.65
C THR A 27 15.78 38.99 1.89
N SER A 28 16.92 38.33 2.02
CA SER A 28 17.25 37.10 1.26
C SER A 28 17.99 36.12 2.15
N TYR A 29 18.00 34.86 1.73
CA TYR A 29 18.74 33.78 2.40
C TYR A 29 19.81 33.24 1.44
N ARG A 30 20.98 32.96 1.96
CA ARG A 30 21.99 32.19 1.26
C ARG A 30 21.55 30.72 1.27
N ILE A 31 21.59 30.08 0.12
CA ILE A 31 21.30 28.63 0.03
C ILE A 31 22.59 27.86 0.31
N ALA A 32 22.58 27.05 1.38
CA ALA A 32 23.72 26.24 1.78
C ALA A 32 23.76 24.91 1.03
N GLY A 33 22.61 24.36 0.63
CA GLY A 33 22.51 23.11 -0.11
C GLY A 33 21.13 22.90 -0.76
N GLY A 34 21.04 21.91 -1.66
CA GLY A 34 19.81 21.54 -2.32
C GLY A 34 19.51 22.22 -3.67
N LEU A 35 20.24 23.27 -4.05
CA LEU A 35 20.13 23.93 -5.37
C LEU A 35 21.49 24.05 -6.05
N LYS A 36 21.47 24.06 -7.37
CA LYS A 36 22.63 24.31 -8.21
C LYS A 36 22.49 25.68 -8.88
N ALA A 37 23.61 26.34 -9.15
CA ALA A 37 23.62 27.60 -9.88
C ALA A 37 23.03 27.40 -11.29
N GLY A 38 22.09 28.27 -11.68
CA GLY A 38 21.39 28.21 -12.97
C GLY A 38 20.04 27.49 -12.93
N GLU A 39 19.65 26.87 -11.83
CA GLU A 39 18.31 26.29 -11.69
C GLU A 39 17.25 27.40 -11.47
N GLU A 40 16.11 27.28 -12.14
CA GLU A 40 14.98 28.20 -12.00
C GLU A 40 14.08 27.74 -10.84
N VAL A 41 13.88 28.61 -9.84
CA VAL A 41 13.07 28.36 -8.65
C VAL A 41 11.77 29.14 -8.71
N VAL A 42 10.66 28.49 -8.37
CA VAL A 42 9.35 29.14 -8.27
C VAL A 42 9.31 30.07 -7.04
N THR A 43 9.20 31.37 -7.31
CA THR A 43 9.08 32.40 -6.27
C THR A 43 7.65 32.87 -6.04
N TYR A 44 6.75 32.62 -7.02
CA TYR A 44 5.35 32.99 -6.99
C TYR A 44 4.47 31.85 -7.46
N GLY A 45 3.30 31.66 -6.84
CA GLY A 45 2.32 30.65 -7.24
C GLY A 45 2.68 29.22 -6.76
N SER A 46 3.63 29.05 -5.84
CA SER A 46 4.00 27.75 -5.29
C SER A 46 2.80 26.99 -4.69
N PHE A 47 1.83 27.71 -4.11
CA PHE A 47 0.59 27.10 -3.60
C PHE A 47 -0.28 26.48 -4.69
N THR A 48 -0.36 27.10 -5.87
CA THR A 48 -1.13 26.53 -7.00
C THR A 48 -0.47 25.25 -7.52
N ILE A 49 0.87 25.24 -7.58
CA ILE A 49 1.64 24.04 -7.97
C ILE A 49 1.47 22.95 -6.91
N ASP A 50 1.52 23.31 -5.63
CA ASP A 50 1.33 22.38 -4.52
C ASP A 50 -0.07 21.75 -4.52
N ALA A 51 -1.11 22.56 -4.74
CA ALA A 51 -2.48 22.09 -4.86
C ALA A 51 -2.67 21.16 -6.08
N ALA A 52 -2.05 21.50 -7.23
CA ALA A 52 -2.07 20.65 -8.41
C ALA A 52 -1.32 19.33 -8.17
N ALA A 53 -0.19 19.37 -7.47
CA ALA A 53 0.56 18.18 -7.09
C ALA A 53 -0.26 17.26 -6.18
N GLN A 54 -0.96 17.83 -5.18
CA GLN A 54 -1.85 17.07 -4.29
C GLN A 54 -3.02 16.43 -5.04
N LEU A 55 -3.67 17.17 -5.94
CA LEU A 55 -4.77 16.65 -6.77
C LEU A 55 -4.32 15.50 -7.69
N ASN A 56 -3.06 15.50 -8.10
CA ASN A 56 -2.46 14.47 -8.94
C ASN A 56 -1.68 13.40 -8.13
N ASN A 57 -1.85 13.35 -6.82
CA ASN A 57 -1.13 12.42 -5.93
C ASN A 57 0.41 12.46 -6.10
N GLN A 58 0.96 13.64 -6.33
CA GLN A 58 2.40 13.86 -6.39
C GLN A 58 2.93 14.44 -5.09
N ALA A 59 4.23 14.24 -4.80
CA ALA A 59 4.86 14.82 -3.64
C ALA A 59 4.75 16.34 -3.64
N SER A 60 4.29 16.92 -2.54
CA SER A 60 4.03 18.34 -2.35
C SER A 60 4.69 18.85 -1.07
N MET A 61 4.72 20.17 -0.87
CA MET A 61 5.23 20.76 0.37
C MET A 61 4.41 20.34 1.59
N MET A 62 3.12 20.08 1.42
CA MET A 62 2.20 19.66 2.49
C MET A 62 2.20 18.15 2.69
N ASN A 63 2.48 17.36 1.64
CA ASN A 63 2.55 15.91 1.71
C ASN A 63 3.84 15.39 1.07
N LYS A 64 4.87 15.22 1.90
CA LYS A 64 6.21 14.75 1.47
C LYS A 64 6.26 13.25 1.20
N ASN A 65 5.38 12.50 1.85
CA ASN A 65 5.35 11.04 1.83
C ASN A 65 4.26 10.51 0.90
N VAL A 66 4.01 11.20 -0.21
CA VAL A 66 3.23 10.58 -1.27
C VAL A 66 3.99 9.34 -1.69
N LYS A 67 3.58 8.19 -1.19
CA LYS A 67 3.85 6.95 -1.89
C LYS A 67 3.26 7.18 -3.27
N LEU A 68 4.12 7.26 -4.28
CA LEU A 68 3.67 7.19 -5.68
C LEU A 68 2.66 6.05 -5.70
N LYS A 69 1.36 6.36 -5.81
CA LYS A 69 0.42 5.35 -6.28
C LYS A 69 1.07 4.88 -7.57
N LYS A 70 1.60 3.67 -7.56
CA LYS A 70 2.07 3.00 -8.76
C LYS A 70 1.03 3.32 -9.81
N GLU A 71 1.43 3.99 -10.88
CA GLU A 71 0.49 4.37 -11.92
C GLU A 71 -0.32 3.14 -12.28
N ALA A 72 -1.61 3.32 -12.50
CA ALA A 72 -2.58 2.25 -12.78
C ALA A 72 -2.28 1.47 -14.10
N ASN A 73 -1.02 1.44 -14.53
CA ASN A 73 -0.54 0.68 -15.68
C ASN A 73 0.10 -0.67 -15.30
N ASP A 74 0.30 -0.97 -14.03
CA ASP A 74 0.53 -2.35 -13.60
C ASP A 74 -0.83 -2.99 -13.30
N ALA A 75 -1.63 -3.21 -14.33
CA ALA A 75 -2.82 -4.06 -14.21
C ALA A 75 -2.35 -5.40 -13.64
N ILE A 76 -2.96 -5.80 -12.52
CA ILE A 76 -2.64 -7.09 -11.89
C ILE A 76 -2.75 -8.15 -12.99
N PRO A 77 -1.67 -8.89 -13.29
CA PRO A 77 -1.70 -9.90 -14.34
C PRO A 77 -2.69 -11.01 -13.97
N ASN A 78 -3.22 -11.68 -14.97
CA ASN A 78 -4.16 -12.79 -14.74
C ASN A 78 -3.51 -14.11 -15.16
N PHE A 79 -3.08 -14.88 -14.17
CA PHE A 79 -2.50 -16.21 -14.34
C PHE A 79 -3.47 -17.33 -13.97
N GLN A 80 -4.74 -17.02 -13.67
CA GLN A 80 -5.70 -17.99 -13.13
C GLN A 80 -5.88 -19.24 -14.01
N ALA A 81 -5.82 -19.07 -15.34
CA ALA A 81 -6.00 -20.19 -16.27
C ALA A 81 -4.81 -21.16 -16.28
N GLU A 82 -3.60 -20.69 -15.99
CA GLU A 82 -2.38 -21.48 -15.98
C GLU A 82 -1.89 -21.89 -14.58
N THR A 83 -2.54 -21.35 -13.53
CA THR A 83 -2.20 -21.66 -12.14
C THR A 83 -2.72 -23.06 -11.76
N PRO A 84 -1.85 -23.97 -11.30
CA PRO A 84 -2.27 -25.30 -10.84
C PRO A 84 -3.25 -25.21 -9.65
N SER A 85 -4.20 -26.15 -9.59
CA SER A 85 -5.16 -26.30 -8.48
C SER A 85 -4.48 -26.32 -7.11
N GLU A 86 -3.36 -27.05 -7.00
CA GLU A 86 -2.60 -27.16 -5.76
C GLU A 86 -2.08 -25.80 -5.29
N PHE A 87 -1.63 -24.93 -6.20
CA PHE A 87 -1.21 -23.58 -5.84
C PHE A 87 -2.40 -22.71 -5.44
N LYS A 88 -3.52 -22.78 -6.16
CA LYS A 88 -4.76 -22.07 -5.79
C LYS A 88 -5.26 -22.47 -4.41
N GLN A 89 -5.14 -23.76 -4.06
CA GLN A 89 -5.49 -24.24 -2.72
C GLN A 89 -4.59 -23.62 -1.65
N GLN A 90 -3.28 -23.49 -1.91
CA GLN A 90 -2.36 -22.85 -0.98
C GLN A 90 -2.66 -21.34 -0.84
N VAL A 91 -3.01 -20.65 -1.93
CA VAL A 91 -3.47 -19.26 -1.89
C VAL A 91 -4.77 -19.13 -1.10
N ASN A 92 -5.70 -20.09 -1.26
CA ASN A 92 -6.94 -20.14 -0.48
C ASN A 92 -6.66 -20.33 1.02
N ASP A 93 -5.75 -21.22 1.38
CA ASP A 93 -5.34 -21.44 2.78
C ASP A 93 -4.69 -20.19 3.39
N LEU A 94 -3.86 -19.51 2.62
CA LEU A 94 -3.26 -18.23 3.02
C LEU A 94 -4.34 -17.15 3.22
N ALA A 95 -5.30 -17.04 2.29
CA ALA A 95 -6.42 -16.11 2.41
C ALA A 95 -7.29 -16.42 3.66
N ASN A 96 -7.48 -17.69 3.99
CA ASN A 96 -8.21 -18.09 5.18
C ASN A 96 -7.50 -17.65 6.48
N ALA A 97 -6.18 -17.83 6.57
CA ALA A 97 -5.39 -17.36 7.71
C ALA A 97 -5.41 -15.81 7.81
N TYR A 98 -5.30 -15.13 6.68
CA TYR A 98 -5.44 -13.68 6.63
C TYR A 98 -6.80 -13.18 7.11
N ILE A 99 -7.90 -13.86 6.77
CA ILE A 99 -9.24 -13.47 7.23
C ILE A 99 -9.37 -13.59 8.75
N GLN A 100 -8.78 -14.60 9.36
CA GLN A 100 -8.72 -14.68 10.81
C GLN A 100 -7.91 -13.53 11.43
N LEU A 101 -6.81 -13.13 10.77
CA LEU A 101 -6.05 -11.94 11.16
C LEU A 101 -6.88 -10.66 11.04
N LYS A 102 -7.62 -10.49 9.94
CA LYS A 102 -8.59 -9.40 9.76
C LYS A 102 -9.61 -9.37 10.89
N ASP A 103 -10.14 -10.52 11.31
CA ASP A 103 -11.13 -10.60 12.40
C ASP A 103 -10.53 -10.18 13.75
N ALA A 104 -9.27 -10.51 14.03
CA ALA A 104 -8.57 -10.02 15.22
C ALA A 104 -8.46 -8.48 15.22
N PHE A 105 -8.18 -7.86 14.07
CA PHE A 105 -8.15 -6.40 13.95
C PHE A 105 -9.54 -5.75 14.08
N VAL A 106 -10.59 -6.41 13.60
CA VAL A 106 -11.98 -5.96 13.82
C VAL A 106 -12.29 -5.91 15.32
N LEU A 107 -11.80 -6.89 16.09
CA LEU A 107 -11.95 -6.94 17.55
C LEU A 107 -10.96 -6.03 18.30
N THR A 108 -10.04 -5.38 17.60
CA THR A 108 -8.99 -4.52 18.19
C THR A 108 -8.10 -5.26 19.19
N ASP A 109 -7.81 -6.53 18.92
CA ASP A 109 -7.03 -7.43 19.78
C ASP A 109 -5.62 -7.62 19.19
N ALA A 110 -4.64 -6.86 19.73
CA ALA A 110 -3.26 -6.89 19.28
C ALA A 110 -2.57 -8.23 19.52
N ASP A 111 -2.87 -8.89 20.66
CA ASP A 111 -2.25 -10.18 21.02
C ASP A 111 -2.78 -11.31 20.14
N ALA A 112 -4.09 -11.32 19.89
CA ALA A 112 -4.71 -12.23 18.95
C ALA A 112 -4.17 -12.00 17.53
N ALA A 113 -4.06 -10.74 17.09
CA ALA A 113 -3.48 -10.38 15.78
C ALA A 113 -2.04 -10.88 15.65
N ALA A 114 -1.18 -10.68 16.65
CA ALA A 114 0.19 -11.19 16.64
C ALA A 114 0.25 -12.71 16.60
N THR A 115 -0.69 -13.39 17.27
CA THR A 115 -0.77 -14.86 17.28
C THR A 115 -1.20 -15.40 15.92
N VAL A 116 -2.27 -14.86 15.33
CA VAL A 116 -2.77 -15.28 14.02
C VAL A 116 -1.79 -14.90 12.90
N ALA A 117 -1.07 -13.79 13.04
CA ALA A 117 -0.04 -13.40 12.06
C ALA A 117 1.06 -14.46 11.92
N LYS A 118 1.40 -15.24 12.98
CA LYS A 118 2.33 -16.37 12.89
C LYS A 118 1.81 -17.47 11.98
N GLU A 119 0.50 -17.69 11.95
CA GLU A 119 -0.12 -18.66 11.04
C GLU A 119 -0.04 -18.16 9.61
N VAL A 120 -0.26 -16.86 9.37
CA VAL A 120 -0.07 -16.24 8.05
C VAL A 120 1.38 -16.41 7.58
N VAL A 121 2.37 -16.13 8.45
CA VAL A 121 3.81 -16.37 8.14
C VAL A 121 4.04 -17.82 7.74
N GLY A 122 3.52 -18.77 8.52
CA GLY A 122 3.68 -20.22 8.23
C GLY A 122 3.06 -20.61 6.89
N LYS A 123 1.88 -20.04 6.53
CA LYS A 123 1.26 -20.29 5.23
C LYS A 123 2.07 -19.70 4.07
N VAL A 124 2.60 -18.49 4.22
CA VAL A 124 3.47 -17.85 3.22
C VAL A 124 4.75 -18.67 3.01
N GLU A 125 5.40 -19.12 4.08
CA GLU A 125 6.63 -19.90 4.02
C GLU A 125 6.45 -21.31 3.47
N SER A 126 5.27 -21.91 3.68
CA SER A 126 4.95 -23.26 3.19
C SER A 126 4.41 -23.30 1.75
N THR A 127 4.21 -22.15 1.11
CA THR A 127 3.72 -22.09 -0.27
C THR A 127 4.77 -22.61 -1.24
N ASP A 128 4.42 -23.63 -2.00
CA ASP A 128 5.31 -24.26 -2.97
C ASP A 128 5.35 -23.48 -4.30
N MET A 129 6.29 -22.55 -4.39
CA MET A 129 6.50 -21.72 -5.58
C MET A 129 7.02 -22.52 -6.79
N THR A 130 7.46 -23.78 -6.63
CA THR A 130 7.94 -24.62 -7.74
C THR A 130 6.80 -25.06 -8.68
N LEU A 131 5.55 -24.94 -8.20
CA LEU A 131 4.34 -25.14 -8.99
C LEU A 131 4.14 -24.07 -10.05
N LEU A 132 4.75 -22.89 -9.88
CA LEU A 132 4.64 -21.78 -10.82
C LEU A 132 5.81 -21.74 -11.79
N LYS A 133 5.57 -21.25 -13.01
CA LYS A 133 6.59 -21.12 -14.06
C LYS A 133 6.52 -19.74 -14.72
N GLY A 134 7.63 -19.34 -15.34
CA GLY A 134 7.69 -18.11 -16.15
C GLY A 134 7.28 -16.86 -15.38
N ASP A 135 6.44 -16.04 -16.00
CA ASP A 135 6.01 -14.74 -15.46
C ASP A 135 5.17 -14.89 -14.20
N ALA A 136 4.40 -15.97 -14.06
CA ALA A 136 3.64 -16.27 -12.84
C ALA A 136 4.58 -16.48 -11.64
N HIS A 137 5.69 -17.20 -11.80
CA HIS A 137 6.70 -17.38 -10.76
C HIS A 137 7.36 -16.04 -10.39
N ILE A 138 7.73 -15.24 -11.40
CA ILE A 138 8.36 -13.92 -11.17
C ILE A 138 7.41 -13.01 -10.39
N TYR A 139 6.14 -12.96 -10.77
CA TYR A 139 5.13 -12.14 -10.09
C TYR A 139 4.90 -12.59 -8.64
N TRP A 140 4.82 -13.92 -8.40
CA TRP A 140 4.75 -14.44 -7.04
C TRP A 140 5.93 -13.97 -6.19
N MET A 141 7.16 -14.08 -6.70
CA MET A 141 8.37 -13.65 -5.98
C MET A 141 8.36 -12.16 -5.63
N GLN A 142 7.76 -11.30 -6.46
CA GLN A 142 7.57 -9.89 -6.15
C GLN A 142 6.63 -9.67 -4.96
N GLN A 143 5.54 -10.46 -4.86
CA GLN A 143 4.59 -10.36 -3.76
C GLN A 143 5.08 -11.05 -2.48
N LEU A 144 5.81 -12.15 -2.61
CA LEU A 144 6.30 -12.98 -1.51
C LEU A 144 7.08 -12.15 -0.47
N ASN A 145 8.00 -11.30 -0.91
CA ASN A 145 8.80 -10.47 -0.01
C ASN A 145 7.93 -9.54 0.86
N ALA A 146 6.91 -8.95 0.29
CA ALA A 146 5.97 -8.09 1.01
C ALA A 146 5.08 -8.91 1.97
N LEU A 147 4.54 -10.04 1.50
CA LEU A 147 3.76 -10.95 2.33
C LEU A 147 4.54 -11.41 3.56
N GLN A 148 5.80 -11.83 3.39
CA GLN A 148 6.66 -12.26 4.49
C GLN A 148 7.03 -11.10 5.43
N ALA A 149 7.47 -9.97 4.88
CA ALA A 149 7.93 -8.83 5.69
C ALA A 149 6.82 -8.28 6.57
N HIS A 150 5.64 -8.03 5.99
CA HIS A 150 4.54 -7.39 6.70
C HIS A 150 3.84 -8.34 7.68
N SER A 151 3.63 -9.62 7.33
CA SER A 151 3.08 -10.61 8.27
C SER A 151 4.02 -10.83 9.46
N LYS A 152 5.33 -10.94 9.23
CA LYS A 152 6.32 -11.07 10.29
C LYS A 152 6.35 -9.82 11.18
N LYS A 153 6.27 -8.63 10.59
CA LYS A 153 6.30 -7.37 11.34
C LYS A 153 5.10 -7.25 12.29
N ILE A 154 3.92 -7.74 11.90
CA ILE A 154 2.73 -7.79 12.78
C ILE A 154 3.02 -8.63 14.04
N THR A 155 3.77 -9.73 13.94
CA THR A 155 4.10 -10.57 15.11
C THR A 155 5.05 -9.92 16.11
N GLU A 156 5.78 -8.87 15.70
CA GLU A 156 6.78 -8.17 16.51
C GLU A 156 6.23 -6.91 17.18
N LEU A 157 5.16 -6.33 16.64
CA LEU A 157 4.56 -5.10 17.13
C LEU A 157 3.55 -5.38 18.24
N GLN A 158 3.48 -4.46 19.23
CA GLN A 158 2.59 -4.57 20.36
C GLN A 158 1.34 -3.68 20.25
N GLU A 159 1.50 -2.51 19.59
CA GLU A 159 0.40 -1.57 19.42
C GLU A 159 -0.44 -1.93 18.20
N VAL A 160 -1.75 -2.02 18.39
CA VAL A 160 -2.69 -2.45 17.33
C VAL A 160 -2.70 -1.49 16.15
N GLU A 161 -2.49 -0.20 16.37
CA GLU A 161 -2.42 0.82 15.32
C GLU A 161 -1.19 0.60 14.43
N ASP A 162 -0.03 0.29 14.99
CA ASP A 162 1.18 -0.04 14.22
C ASP A 162 1.02 -1.35 13.46
N GLN A 163 0.37 -2.34 14.07
CA GLN A 163 0.02 -3.60 13.39
C GLN A 163 -0.93 -3.37 12.20
N ARG A 164 -1.94 -2.48 12.35
CA ARG A 164 -2.87 -2.12 11.28
C ARG A 164 -2.18 -1.49 10.07
N VAL A 165 -1.13 -0.71 10.28
CA VAL A 165 -0.31 -0.19 9.18
C VAL A 165 0.33 -1.33 8.39
N GLN A 166 0.90 -2.31 9.07
CA GLN A 166 1.49 -3.48 8.40
C GLN A 166 0.43 -4.36 7.74
N PHE A 167 -0.74 -4.48 8.35
CA PHE A 167 -1.88 -5.18 7.77
C PHE A 167 -2.36 -4.54 6.47
N GLY A 168 -2.32 -3.22 6.34
CA GLY A 168 -2.63 -2.54 5.07
C GLY A 168 -1.72 -2.98 3.92
N PHE A 169 -0.41 -3.00 4.14
CA PHE A 169 0.55 -3.47 3.13
C PHE A 169 0.43 -4.97 2.83
N LEU A 170 0.16 -5.78 3.86
CA LEU A 170 -0.13 -7.20 3.69
C LEU A 170 -1.39 -7.40 2.83
N SER A 171 -2.44 -6.61 3.08
CA SER A 171 -3.69 -6.66 2.33
C SER A 171 -3.50 -6.33 0.85
N GLU A 172 -2.76 -5.27 0.52
CA GLU A 172 -2.43 -4.90 -0.87
C GLU A 172 -1.77 -6.07 -1.61
N SER A 173 -0.77 -6.69 -0.99
CA SER A 173 -0.03 -7.80 -1.61
C SER A 173 -0.88 -9.06 -1.76
N LEU A 174 -1.70 -9.40 -0.75
CA LEU A 174 -2.56 -10.58 -0.83
C LEU A 174 -3.72 -10.39 -1.82
N ILE A 175 -4.32 -9.21 -1.89
CA ILE A 175 -5.32 -8.87 -2.91
C ILE A 175 -4.74 -9.06 -4.30
N ALA A 176 -3.51 -8.60 -4.54
CA ALA A 176 -2.82 -8.76 -5.80
C ALA A 176 -2.59 -10.25 -6.15
N VAL A 177 -2.18 -11.06 -5.18
CA VAL A 177 -2.00 -12.52 -5.34
C VAL A 177 -3.32 -13.21 -5.67
N VAL A 178 -4.37 -12.96 -4.88
CA VAL A 178 -5.69 -13.58 -5.10
C VAL A 178 -6.26 -13.21 -6.47
N GLN A 179 -6.08 -11.96 -6.91
CA GLN A 179 -6.53 -11.53 -8.24
C GLN A 179 -5.73 -12.16 -9.38
N ALA A 180 -4.41 -12.32 -9.19
CA ALA A 180 -3.54 -12.85 -10.22
C ALA A 180 -3.68 -14.36 -10.40
N PHE A 181 -3.73 -15.11 -9.30
CA PHE A 181 -3.67 -16.58 -9.33
C PHE A 181 -5.03 -17.25 -9.14
N GLY A 182 -5.99 -16.56 -8.55
CA GLY A 182 -7.27 -17.12 -8.13
C GLY A 182 -7.16 -17.95 -6.84
N THR A 183 -8.30 -18.39 -6.35
CA THR A 183 -8.44 -19.32 -5.22
C THR A 183 -9.35 -20.48 -5.63
N GLU A 184 -9.27 -21.60 -4.91
CA GLU A 184 -10.30 -22.63 -4.97
C GLU A 184 -11.22 -22.46 -3.76
N GLY A 185 -12.46 -22.04 -3.97
CA GLY A 185 -13.40 -21.86 -2.87
C GLY A 185 -14.49 -20.84 -3.11
N THR A 186 -14.93 -20.24 -2.03
CA THR A 186 -15.96 -19.18 -2.05
C THR A 186 -15.40 -17.87 -2.54
N ALA A 187 -16.25 -17.06 -3.17
CA ALA A 187 -15.92 -15.70 -3.57
C ALA A 187 -15.37 -14.88 -2.41
N LEU A 188 -14.38 -14.04 -2.71
CA LEU A 188 -13.80 -13.08 -1.77
C LEU A 188 -14.21 -11.65 -2.18
N TYR A 189 -14.48 -10.84 -1.18
CA TYR A 189 -14.84 -9.44 -1.35
C TYR A 189 -13.62 -8.56 -1.08
N VAL A 190 -13.24 -7.72 -2.01
CA VAL A 190 -12.33 -6.60 -1.75
C VAL A 190 -13.17 -5.47 -1.21
N GLN A 191 -12.97 -5.15 0.05
CA GLN A 191 -13.64 -4.06 0.74
C GLN A 191 -12.67 -2.88 0.91
N HIS A 192 -13.20 -1.67 1.01
CA HIS A 192 -12.43 -0.43 1.05
C HIS A 192 -12.96 0.52 2.11
N CYS A 193 -12.07 1.09 2.92
CA CYS A 193 -12.37 2.21 3.81
C CYS A 193 -11.66 3.48 3.30
N PRO A 194 -12.37 4.53 2.90
CA PRO A 194 -11.73 5.75 2.39
C PRO A 194 -11.02 6.57 3.47
N MET A 195 -11.33 6.32 4.75
CA MET A 195 -10.78 7.07 5.87
C MET A 195 -9.53 6.43 6.50
N ALA A 196 -9.17 5.20 6.10
CA ALA A 196 -7.96 4.57 6.60
C ALA A 196 -6.71 5.35 6.18
N PHE A 197 -5.65 5.28 7.00
CA PHE A 197 -4.35 5.88 6.71
C PHE A 197 -4.42 7.36 6.35
N ASP A 198 -4.99 8.17 7.26
CA ASP A 198 -5.14 9.63 7.10
C ASP A 198 -5.90 10.05 5.83
N ASN A 199 -6.95 9.28 5.48
CA ASN A 199 -7.78 9.43 4.28
C ASN A 199 -7.10 9.04 2.95
N GLU A 200 -5.98 8.32 2.98
CA GLU A 200 -5.43 7.68 1.78
C GLU A 200 -6.27 6.50 1.31
N GLY A 201 -7.03 5.92 2.23
CA GLY A 201 -7.86 4.74 2.03
C GLY A 201 -7.10 3.42 2.21
N GLY A 202 -7.83 2.38 2.61
CA GLY A 202 -7.27 1.03 2.78
C GLY A 202 -8.22 -0.05 2.26
N ASP A 203 -7.66 -1.01 1.53
CA ASP A 203 -8.38 -2.17 1.02
C ASP A 203 -8.11 -3.39 1.91
N TRP A 204 -9.07 -4.31 2.01
CA TRP A 204 -8.89 -5.62 2.64
C TRP A 204 -9.74 -6.69 1.98
N LEU A 205 -9.43 -7.97 2.24
CA LEU A 205 -10.24 -9.11 1.82
C LEU A 205 -11.20 -9.52 2.93
N ALA A 206 -12.40 -9.92 2.53
CA ALA A 206 -13.43 -10.51 3.39
C ALA A 206 -14.13 -11.66 2.69
N LYS A 207 -14.74 -12.57 3.46
CA LYS A 207 -15.62 -13.63 2.95
C LYS A 207 -17.07 -13.16 2.85
N GLU A 208 -17.43 -12.18 3.64
CA GLU A 208 -18.76 -11.62 3.75
C GLU A 208 -18.85 -10.29 3.02
N GLU A 209 -20.00 -10.01 2.41
CA GLU A 209 -20.31 -8.72 1.81
C GLU A 209 -20.45 -7.61 2.88
N GLN A 210 -20.87 -8.01 4.09
CA GLN A 210 -21.04 -7.09 5.21
C GLN A 210 -19.70 -6.47 5.60
N ILE A 211 -19.67 -5.14 5.67
CA ILE A 211 -18.48 -4.40 6.08
C ILE A 211 -18.19 -4.61 7.55
N GLN A 212 -16.98 -5.09 7.83
CA GLN A 212 -16.36 -5.15 9.15
C GLN A 212 -14.95 -4.59 9.03
N ASN A 213 -14.80 -3.34 9.45
CA ASN A 213 -13.59 -2.56 9.20
C ASN A 213 -12.44 -2.93 10.15
N PRO A 214 -11.34 -3.53 9.64
CA PRO A 214 -10.21 -3.92 10.48
C PRO A 214 -9.32 -2.74 10.88
N TYR A 215 -9.37 -1.62 10.15
CA TYR A 215 -8.51 -0.46 10.40
C TYR A 215 -8.98 0.39 11.58
N PHE A 216 -10.28 0.34 11.90
CA PHE A 216 -10.87 1.14 12.99
C PHE A 216 -11.53 0.29 14.08
N GLY A 217 -11.89 -0.96 13.78
CA GLY A 217 -12.60 -1.83 14.72
C GLY A 217 -13.89 -1.15 15.20
N ASP A 218 -14.15 -1.20 16.51
CA ASP A 218 -15.37 -0.67 17.14
C ASP A 218 -15.60 0.83 16.88
N LYS A 219 -14.53 1.60 16.65
CA LYS A 219 -14.64 3.05 16.44
C LYS A 219 -15.42 3.37 15.15
N MET A 220 -15.25 2.57 14.10
CA MET A 220 -15.93 2.74 12.81
C MET A 220 -16.16 1.41 12.07
N MET A 221 -16.74 0.43 12.75
CA MET A 221 -16.93 -0.95 12.29
C MET A 221 -17.55 -1.06 10.88
N LYS A 222 -18.51 -0.20 10.55
CA LYS A 222 -19.28 -0.23 9.31
C LYS A 222 -18.79 0.75 8.25
N CYS A 223 -17.68 1.45 8.50
CA CYS A 223 -17.13 2.40 7.52
C CYS A 223 -16.43 1.63 6.39
N GLY A 224 -16.95 1.76 5.19
CA GLY A 224 -16.40 1.13 4.00
C GLY A 224 -17.45 0.75 2.98
N LEU A 225 -16.99 0.18 1.88
CA LEU A 225 -17.82 -0.31 0.78
C LEU A 225 -17.16 -1.54 0.13
N VAL A 226 -17.95 -2.35 -0.57
CA VAL A 226 -17.42 -3.42 -1.44
C VAL A 226 -16.96 -2.78 -2.75
N LYS A 227 -15.67 -2.96 -3.06
CA LYS A 227 -15.02 -2.42 -4.27
C LYS A 227 -15.04 -3.42 -5.42
N LYS A 228 -14.88 -4.70 -5.10
CA LYS A 228 -14.78 -5.77 -6.09
C LYS A 228 -15.11 -7.12 -5.44
N VAL A 229 -15.68 -8.03 -6.23
CA VAL A 229 -15.82 -9.46 -5.89
C VAL A 229 -14.85 -10.26 -6.75
N ILE A 230 -14.09 -11.15 -6.11
CA ILE A 230 -13.16 -12.10 -6.76
C ILE A 230 -13.78 -13.48 -6.63
N GLN A 231 -13.98 -14.14 -7.76
CA GLN A 231 -14.53 -15.51 -7.86
C GLN A 231 -13.42 -16.49 -8.18
#